data_6bc153ca2638b09d89253ecb08096ce7
#
_entry.id   6bc153ca2638b09d89253ecb08096ce7
#
_cell.length_a   1.000
_cell.length_b   1.000
_cell.length_c   1.000
_cell.angle_alpha   90.00
_cell.angle_beta   90.00
_cell.angle_gamma   90.00
#
_symmetry.space_group_name_H-M   'P 1'
#
loop_
_entity.id
_entity.type
_entity.pdbx_description
1 polymer ?
#
loop_
_entity_poly.entity_id
_entity_poly.type
_entity_poly.pdbx_seq_one_letter_code
_entity_poly.pdbx_strand_id
1 'polypeptide(L)' 'MEVAFKYKIGQLVYYNNRLYRVLSRAYFETKDVSVNKYNLRSVDDHSINGYEPNVWEDDIKTLWRVK' A
#
# COMPACT_ATOMS: atom_id res chain seq x y z
N MET A 1 -6.82 -21.28 -0.50
CA MET A 1 -7.38 -20.13 0.22
C MET A 1 -7.09 -18.83 -0.51
N GLU A 2 -8.08 -18.00 -0.61
CA GLU A 2 -7.93 -16.74 -1.28
C GLU A 2 -7.47 -15.65 -0.34
N VAL A 3 -6.64 -14.77 -0.87
CA VAL A 3 -6.19 -13.61 -0.12
C VAL A 3 -6.92 -12.39 -0.67
N ALA A 4 -7.56 -11.65 0.22
CA ALA A 4 -8.29 -10.45 -0.17
C ALA A 4 -7.43 -9.23 0.11
N PHE A 5 -7.06 -8.53 -0.95
CA PHE A 5 -6.32 -7.29 -0.83
C PHE A 5 -7.27 -6.11 -0.90
N LYS A 6 -7.07 -5.17 0.00
CA LYS A 6 -7.92 -3.99 0.05
C LYS A 6 -7.65 -3.04 -1.10
N TYR A 7 -6.42 -3.01 -1.60
CA TYR A 7 -6.02 -2.09 -2.65
C TYR A 7 -5.54 -2.85 -3.87
N LYS A 8 -5.71 -2.25 -5.03
CA LYS A 8 -5.33 -2.85 -6.30
C LYS A 8 -4.01 -2.29 -6.78
N ILE A 9 -3.29 -3.09 -7.56
CA ILE A 9 -2.07 -2.62 -8.21
C ILE A 9 -2.46 -1.48 -9.14
N GLY A 10 -1.73 -0.38 -9.06
CA GLY A 10 -2.02 0.80 -9.86
C GLY A 10 -2.94 1.80 -9.20
N GLN A 11 -3.54 1.44 -8.07
CA GLN A 11 -4.46 2.31 -7.37
C GLN A 11 -3.71 3.42 -6.65
N LEU A 12 -4.34 4.59 -6.59
CA LEU A 12 -3.79 5.72 -5.84
C LEU A 12 -4.26 5.62 -4.39
N VAL A 13 -3.34 5.82 -3.49
CA VAL A 13 -3.63 5.76 -2.06
C VAL A 13 -2.85 6.83 -1.33
N TYR A 14 -3.24 7.10 -0.09
CA TYR A 14 -2.49 7.98 0.79
C TYR A 14 -1.72 7.14 1.79
N TYR A 15 -0.50 7.54 2.01
CA TYR A 15 0.33 6.93 3.04
C TYR A 15 1.19 8.04 3.62
N ASN A 16 1.14 8.19 4.93
CA ASN A 16 1.94 9.19 5.61
C ASN A 16 1.69 10.59 5.04
N ASN A 17 0.43 10.88 4.73
CA ASN A 17 -0.02 12.18 4.20
C ASN A 17 0.52 12.53 2.83
N ARG A 18 0.93 11.51 2.08
CA ARG A 18 1.41 11.69 0.72
C ARG A 18 0.67 10.77 -0.21
N LEU A 19 0.63 11.16 -1.47
CA LEU A 19 -0.08 10.40 -2.49
C LEU A 19 0.88 9.42 -3.16
N TYR A 20 0.49 8.15 -3.18
CA TYR A 20 1.29 7.08 -3.75
C TYR A 20 0.47 6.24 -4.71
N ARG A 21 1.16 5.51 -5.55
CA ARG A 21 0.54 4.51 -6.40
C ARG A 21 1.04 3.14 -5.99
N VAL A 22 0.14 2.18 -5.92
CA VAL A 22 0.49 0.82 -5.54
C VAL A 22 1.23 0.16 -6.69
N LEU A 23 2.46 -0.27 -6.43
CA LEU A 23 3.28 -0.95 -7.43
C LEU A 23 3.06 -2.45 -7.41
N SER A 24 3.05 -3.01 -6.22
CA SER A 24 2.90 -4.44 -6.06
C SER A 24 2.37 -4.69 -4.66
N ARG A 25 1.97 -5.93 -4.42
CA ARG A 25 1.40 -6.30 -3.14
C ARG A 25 1.77 -7.74 -2.85
N ALA A 26 1.80 -8.08 -1.57
CA ALA A 26 2.16 -9.41 -1.14
C ALA A 26 1.45 -9.75 0.16
N TYR A 27 1.12 -11.01 0.30
CA TYR A 27 0.52 -11.52 1.51
C TYR A 27 1.61 -12.17 2.35
N PHE A 28 1.62 -11.85 3.62
CA PHE A 28 2.61 -12.38 4.54
C PHE A 28 1.91 -12.98 5.73
N GLU A 29 2.26 -14.19 6.05
CA GLU A 29 1.60 -14.90 7.13
C GLU A 29 2.63 -15.59 8.01
N THR A 30 2.49 -15.40 9.31
CA THR A 30 3.25 -16.15 10.28
C THR A 30 2.25 -16.91 11.15
N LYS A 31 2.79 -17.58 12.15
CA LYS A 31 1.95 -18.31 13.08
C LYS A 31 0.93 -17.41 13.76
N ASP A 32 1.34 -16.17 14.05
CA ASP A 32 0.50 -15.27 14.84
C ASP A 32 -0.07 -14.11 14.06
N VAL A 33 0.42 -13.87 12.87
CA VAL A 33 0.07 -12.66 12.13
C VAL A 33 -0.18 -12.96 10.67
N SER A 34 -1.22 -12.35 10.13
CA SER A 34 -1.48 -12.34 8.69
C SER A 34 -1.60 -10.90 8.27
N VAL A 35 -0.86 -10.51 7.26
CA VAL A 35 -0.86 -9.12 6.84
C VAL A 35 -0.64 -8.99 5.34
N ASN A 36 -1.33 -8.03 4.75
CA ASN A 36 -1.10 -7.64 3.37
C ASN A 36 -0.14 -6.47 3.37
N LYS A 37 0.87 -6.54 2.52
CA LYS A 37 1.86 -5.49 2.40
C LYS A 37 1.91 -4.99 0.98
N TYR A 38 2.32 -3.74 0.84
CA TYR A 38 2.33 -3.08 -0.46
C TYR A 38 3.64 -2.35 -0.65
N ASN A 39 4.04 -2.28 -1.91
CA ASN A 39 5.16 -1.42 -2.30
C ASN A 39 4.55 -0.23 -3.02
N LEU A 40 4.93 0.96 -2.60
CA LEU A 40 4.32 2.19 -3.07
C LEU A 40 5.34 3.10 -3.74
N ARG A 41 4.88 3.90 -4.68
CA ARG A 41 5.70 4.88 -5.36
C ARG A 41 4.99 6.21 -5.33
N SER A 42 5.68 7.23 -4.86
CA SER A 42 5.13 8.58 -4.82
C SER A 42 4.83 9.05 -6.24
N VAL A 43 3.68 9.71 -6.42
CA VAL A 43 3.35 10.26 -7.73
C VAL A 43 4.17 11.52 -8.03
N ASP A 44 4.68 12.16 -6.99
CA ASP A 44 5.42 13.40 -7.15
C ASP A 44 6.93 13.23 -7.11
N ASP A 45 7.40 12.16 -6.49
CA ASP A 45 8.82 11.97 -6.27
C ASP A 45 9.25 10.64 -6.87
N HIS A 46 9.92 10.71 -8.01
CA HIS A 46 10.36 9.51 -8.72
C HIS A 46 11.76 9.06 -8.31
N SER A 47 12.33 9.72 -7.31
CA SER A 47 13.63 9.30 -6.80
C SER A 47 13.47 8.11 -5.87
N ILE A 48 14.59 7.62 -5.36
CA ILE A 48 14.57 6.52 -4.41
C ILE A 48 13.80 6.89 -3.14
N ASN A 49 13.78 8.18 -2.82
CA ASN A 49 13.06 8.63 -1.63
C ASN A 49 11.56 8.52 -1.76
N GLY A 50 11.05 8.40 -2.97
CA GLY A 50 9.63 8.26 -3.19
C GLY A 50 9.15 6.83 -3.22
N TYR A 51 10.02 5.88 -2.91
CA TYR A 51 9.69 4.47 -2.92
C TYR A 51 9.53 3.97 -1.49
N GLU A 52 8.36 3.38 -1.20
CA GLU A 52 8.08 2.87 0.15
C GLU A 52 7.76 1.39 0.06
N PRO A 53 8.70 0.53 0.43
CA PRO A 53 8.46 -0.91 0.39
C PRO A 53 7.84 -1.42 1.68
N ASN A 54 7.16 -2.55 1.57
CA ASN A 54 6.66 -3.28 2.73
C ASN A 54 5.75 -2.46 3.63
N VAL A 55 4.87 -1.68 3.02
CA VAL A 55 3.92 -0.88 3.79
C VAL A 55 2.74 -1.76 4.17
N TRP A 56 2.37 -1.75 5.44
CA TRP A 56 1.25 -2.54 5.92
C TRP A 56 -0.06 -1.93 5.46
N GLU A 57 -0.99 -2.82 5.13
CA GLU A 57 -2.29 -2.38 4.63
C GLU A 57 -2.99 -1.42 5.57
N ASP A 58 -2.86 -1.65 6.87
CA ASP A 58 -3.54 -0.82 7.85
C ASP A 58 -2.99 0.59 7.93
N ASP A 59 -1.79 0.80 7.41
CA ASP A 59 -1.18 2.12 7.43
C ASP A 59 -1.53 2.94 6.20
N ILE A 60 -2.23 2.34 5.26
CA ILE A 60 -2.60 3.01 4.02
C ILE A 60 -4.03 3.51 4.13
N LYS A 61 -4.28 4.69 3.58
CA LYS A 61 -5.61 5.26 3.54
C LYS A 61 -6.07 5.38 2.11
N THR A 62 -7.36 5.24 1.90
CA THR A 62 -7.89 5.39 0.56
C THR A 62 -7.84 6.85 0.17
N LEU A 63 -7.72 7.07 -1.14
CA LEU A 63 -7.81 8.40 -1.67
C LEU A 63 -9.22 8.94 -1.51
N TRP A 64 -10.17 8.06 -1.58
CA TRP A 64 -11.57 8.40 -1.50
C TRP A 64 -11.96 8.73 -0.08
N ARG A 65 -12.70 9.80 0.07
CA ARG A 65 -13.09 10.20 1.37
C ARG A 65 -14.57 10.44 1.42
N VAL A 66 -15.21 9.86 2.37
CA VAL A 66 -16.65 10.02 2.55
C VAL A 66 -16.89 11.04 3.62
N LYS A 67 -17.80 11.93 3.33
CA LYS A 67 -18.06 12.94 4.30
C LYS A 67 -19.32 12.90 4.84
#